data_c16b79092fb05cb74fa02725359e3569
#
_entry.id   c16b79092fb05cb74fa02725359e3569
#
_cell.length_a   1.000
_cell.length_b   1.000
_cell.length_c   1.000
_cell.angle_alpha   90.00
_cell.angle_beta   90.00
_cell.angle_gamma   90.00
#
_symmetry.space_group_name_H-M   'P 1'
#
loop_
_entity.id
_entity.type
_entity.pdbx_description
1 polymer ?
#
loop_
_entity_poly.entity_id
_entity_poly.type
_entity_poly.pdbx_seq_one_letter_code
_entity_poly.pdbx_strand_id
1 'polypeptide(L)'
;HNKKLLFFCGSGNNGGDGLAIARLLLKERGNVAIYILKTGSRSIDCELNLHRLMELQALVHEIETADNFPEIDGEDVVIEALFGTGLSKPLEGMAQMLVQYMNESEATVVSIDMPAGLFADTSSKDCTVIKATHTLSFECPKLAFMMTENGEYIGNISILDIGLHKKYCEESITDTYSIDHESVQPFFKPRKAFSHKYNFGHALL
;
A
#
# COMPACT_ATOMS: atom_id res chain seq x y z
N HIS A 1 12.02 15.44 16.32
CA HIS A 1 11.54 14.34 17.17
C HIS A 1 11.63 13.05 16.36
N ASN A 2 12.30 12.02 16.91
CA ASN A 2 12.45 10.72 16.25
C ASN A 2 11.20 9.90 16.59
N LYS A 3 10.17 9.98 15.73
CA LYS A 3 8.93 9.19 15.91
C LYS A 3 9.25 7.70 15.93
N LYS A 4 8.53 6.92 16.71
CA LYS A 4 8.64 5.47 16.70
C LYS A 4 7.89 4.94 15.48
N LEU A 5 8.53 4.03 14.74
CA LEU A 5 7.97 3.36 13.58
C LEU A 5 7.61 1.93 13.96
N LEU A 6 6.34 1.60 13.90
CA LEU A 6 5.81 0.27 14.22
C LEU A 6 5.51 -0.46 12.92
N PHE A 7 6.31 -1.44 12.57
CA PHE A 7 6.12 -2.26 11.39
C PHE A 7 5.27 -3.46 11.71
N PHE A 8 4.15 -3.62 11.01
CA PHE A 8 3.32 -4.81 11.04
C PHE A 8 3.40 -5.53 9.71
N CYS A 9 4.12 -6.63 9.68
CA CYS A 9 4.43 -7.39 8.48
C CYS A 9 3.67 -8.71 8.44
N GLY A 10 3.13 -9.07 7.28
CA GLY A 10 2.57 -10.40 7.04
C GLY A 10 3.64 -11.43 6.68
N SER A 11 3.21 -12.67 6.44
CA SER A 11 4.11 -13.76 6.01
C SER A 11 4.38 -13.77 4.49
N GLY A 12 3.65 -12.96 3.68
CA GLY A 12 3.76 -12.90 2.23
C GLY A 12 4.86 -11.97 1.73
N ASN A 13 4.87 -11.72 0.41
CA ASN A 13 5.84 -10.82 -0.23
C ASN A 13 5.74 -9.39 0.29
N ASN A 14 4.52 -8.87 0.48
CA ASN A 14 4.33 -7.55 1.05
C ASN A 14 4.94 -7.41 2.45
N GLY A 15 4.82 -8.46 3.28
CA GLY A 15 5.54 -8.53 4.56
C GLY A 15 7.06 -8.51 4.38
N GLY A 16 7.56 -9.18 3.34
CA GLY A 16 8.97 -9.13 2.92
C GLY A 16 9.45 -7.71 2.59
N ASP A 17 8.62 -6.93 1.88
CA ASP A 17 8.88 -5.52 1.56
C ASP A 17 8.93 -4.68 2.85
N GLY A 18 7.96 -4.86 3.75
CA GLY A 18 7.94 -4.20 5.05
C GLY A 18 9.20 -4.50 5.87
N LEU A 19 9.64 -5.77 5.94
CA LEU A 19 10.87 -6.17 6.62
C LEU A 19 12.13 -5.56 5.97
N ALA A 20 12.15 -5.45 4.63
CA ALA A 20 13.25 -4.81 3.91
C ALA A 20 13.35 -3.32 4.25
N ILE A 21 12.22 -2.62 4.27
CA ILE A 21 12.14 -1.20 4.65
C ILE A 21 12.59 -1.02 6.10
N ALA A 22 12.07 -1.82 7.04
CA ALA A 22 12.45 -1.78 8.44
C ALA A 22 13.97 -1.95 8.62
N ARG A 23 14.56 -2.92 7.90
CA ARG A 23 16.02 -3.18 7.92
C ARG A 23 16.83 -1.99 7.43
N LEU A 24 16.38 -1.32 6.38
CA LEU A 24 17.07 -0.13 5.85
C LEU A 24 16.99 1.04 6.84
N LEU A 25 15.83 1.28 7.43
CA LEU A 25 15.65 2.35 8.41
C LEU A 25 16.41 2.11 9.71
N LEU A 26 16.54 0.85 10.15
CA LEU A 26 17.39 0.50 11.30
C LEU A 26 18.86 0.86 11.05
N LYS A 27 19.36 0.67 9.82
CA LYS A 27 20.72 1.07 9.45
C LYS A 27 20.94 2.59 9.52
N GLU A 28 19.90 3.37 9.22
CA GLU A 28 19.88 4.83 9.33
C GLU A 28 19.58 5.32 10.76
N ARG A 29 19.64 4.43 11.75
CA ARG A 29 19.36 4.70 13.17
C ARG A 29 17.92 5.14 13.44
N GLY A 30 16.96 4.65 12.64
CA GLY A 30 15.55 4.83 12.91
C GLY A 30 15.10 4.15 14.21
N ASN A 31 14.12 4.74 14.89
CA ASN A 31 13.45 4.11 16.04
C ASN A 31 12.38 3.16 15.52
N VAL A 32 12.74 1.90 15.29
CA VAL A 32 11.92 0.88 14.60
C VAL A 32 11.61 -0.28 15.53
N ALA A 33 10.33 -0.65 15.64
CA ALA A 33 9.88 -1.90 16.24
C ALA A 33 9.17 -2.74 15.17
N ILE A 34 9.44 -4.05 15.14
CA ILE A 34 9.02 -4.94 14.05
C ILE A 34 8.17 -6.06 14.62
N TYR A 35 6.98 -6.23 14.04
CA TYR A 35 6.01 -7.25 14.41
C TYR A 35 5.63 -8.04 13.16
N ILE A 36 5.66 -9.37 13.26
CA ILE A 36 5.25 -10.27 12.18
C ILE A 36 3.98 -11.00 12.61
N LEU A 37 2.92 -10.84 11.83
CA LEU A 37 1.71 -11.63 11.96
C LEU A 37 1.90 -12.96 11.21
N LYS A 38 1.78 -14.06 11.94
CA LYS A 38 1.90 -15.40 11.35
C LYS A 38 0.59 -15.81 10.66
N THR A 39 0.52 -15.57 9.35
CA THR A 39 -0.66 -15.88 8.52
C THR A 39 -0.52 -17.16 7.69
N GLY A 40 0.53 -17.94 7.91
CA GLY A 40 0.84 -19.17 7.17
C GLY A 40 2.33 -19.36 6.98
N SER A 41 2.72 -20.08 5.90
CA SER A 41 4.14 -20.20 5.52
C SER A 41 4.66 -18.87 5.01
N ARG A 42 5.91 -18.55 5.34
CA ARG A 42 6.56 -17.33 4.83
C ARG A 42 6.94 -17.50 3.37
N SER A 43 6.82 -16.40 2.61
CA SER A 43 7.38 -16.32 1.25
C SER A 43 8.92 -16.32 1.31
N ILE A 44 9.55 -16.64 0.18
CA ILE A 44 11.02 -16.64 0.08
C ILE A 44 11.58 -15.26 0.43
N ASP A 45 10.94 -14.17 -0.05
CA ASP A 45 11.39 -12.81 0.20
C ASP A 45 11.19 -12.39 1.65
N CYS A 46 10.09 -12.81 2.29
CA CYS A 46 9.85 -12.59 3.70
C CYS A 46 10.93 -13.30 4.57
N GLU A 47 11.21 -14.57 4.28
CA GLU A 47 12.23 -15.35 5.01
C GLU A 47 13.63 -14.75 4.83
N LEU A 48 13.98 -14.36 3.60
CA LEU A 48 15.28 -13.74 3.30
C LEU A 48 15.47 -12.42 4.07
N ASN A 49 14.45 -11.55 4.09
CA ASN A 49 14.55 -10.26 4.78
C ASN A 49 14.52 -10.43 6.31
N LEU A 50 13.79 -11.41 6.82
CA LEU A 50 13.84 -11.78 8.24
C LEU A 50 15.25 -12.26 8.65
N HIS A 51 15.86 -13.14 7.85
CA HIS A 51 17.23 -13.60 8.10
C HIS A 51 18.22 -12.42 8.14
N ARG A 52 18.12 -11.48 7.18
CA ARG A 52 18.95 -10.28 7.15
C ARG A 52 18.75 -9.34 8.34
N LEU A 53 17.56 -9.30 8.91
CA LEU A 53 17.28 -8.58 10.16
C LEU A 53 17.93 -9.26 11.37
N MET A 54 17.88 -10.59 11.43
CA MET A 54 18.55 -11.38 12.47
C MET A 54 20.08 -11.20 12.43
N GLU A 55 20.68 -11.12 11.24
CA GLU A 55 22.12 -10.80 11.09
C GLU A 55 22.48 -9.42 11.67
N LEU A 56 21.54 -8.46 11.65
CA LEU A 56 21.68 -7.16 12.28
C LEU A 56 21.36 -7.17 13.78
N GLN A 57 21.04 -8.35 14.36
CA GLN A 57 20.59 -8.51 15.74
C GLN A 57 19.32 -7.66 16.04
N ALA A 58 18.49 -7.40 15.02
CA ALA A 58 17.25 -6.70 15.20
C ALA A 58 16.24 -7.57 15.95
N LEU A 59 15.53 -6.95 16.89
CA LEU A 59 14.46 -7.62 17.61
C LEU A 59 13.21 -7.64 16.75
N VAL A 60 12.70 -8.83 16.45
CA VAL A 60 11.47 -9.06 15.71
C VAL A 60 10.50 -9.83 16.58
N HIS A 61 9.30 -9.29 16.78
CA HIS A 61 8.24 -9.89 17.60
C HIS A 61 7.26 -10.65 16.72
N GLU A 62 6.90 -11.87 17.09
CA GLU A 62 5.82 -12.62 16.43
C GLU A 62 4.48 -12.33 17.11
N ILE A 63 3.44 -12.08 16.31
CA ILE A 63 2.06 -11.94 16.75
C ILE A 63 1.37 -13.28 16.51
N GLU A 64 1.01 -13.97 17.59
CA GLU A 64 0.25 -15.22 17.58
C GLU A 64 -1.13 -15.07 18.25
N THR A 65 -1.23 -14.15 19.20
CA THR A 65 -2.46 -13.83 19.94
C THR A 65 -2.62 -12.32 20.08
N ALA A 66 -3.81 -11.86 20.43
CA ALA A 66 -4.07 -10.44 20.65
C ALA A 66 -3.26 -9.86 21.84
N ASP A 67 -2.84 -10.70 22.79
CA ASP A 67 -1.99 -10.27 23.91
C ASP A 67 -0.58 -9.84 23.43
N ASN A 68 -0.20 -10.20 22.21
CA ASN A 68 1.07 -9.79 21.62
C ASN A 68 0.97 -8.45 20.86
N PHE A 69 -0.20 -7.80 20.81
CA PHE A 69 -0.33 -6.51 20.18
C PHE A 69 0.45 -5.46 20.98
N PRO A 70 1.33 -4.69 20.33
CA PRO A 70 2.04 -3.62 21.01
C PRO A 70 1.09 -2.46 21.31
N GLU A 71 1.40 -1.68 22.30
CA GLU A 71 0.78 -0.36 22.47
C GLU A 71 1.16 0.55 21.31
N ILE A 72 0.15 1.19 20.72
CA ILE A 72 0.28 2.17 19.63
C ILE A 72 -0.11 3.53 20.18
N ASP A 73 0.87 4.43 20.26
CA ASP A 73 0.64 5.84 20.65
C ASP A 73 0.21 6.67 19.44
N GLY A 74 -0.62 7.70 19.64
CA GLY A 74 -1.05 8.59 18.55
C GLY A 74 0.09 9.34 17.85
N GLU A 75 1.23 9.51 18.48
CA GLU A 75 2.45 10.08 17.88
C GLU A 75 3.28 9.08 17.06
N ASP A 76 3.01 7.79 17.16
CA ASP A 76 3.69 6.75 16.40
C ASP A 76 3.33 6.80 14.91
N VAL A 77 4.14 6.14 14.11
CA VAL A 77 3.83 5.87 12.71
C VAL A 77 3.75 4.35 12.52
N VAL A 78 2.57 3.90 12.17
CA VAL A 78 2.31 2.50 11.82
C VAL A 78 2.66 2.28 10.36
N ILE A 79 3.55 1.35 10.07
CA ILE A 79 3.86 0.88 8.72
C ILE A 79 3.18 -0.48 8.56
N GLU A 80 2.11 -0.50 7.81
CA GLU A 80 1.31 -1.69 7.54
C GLU A 80 1.78 -2.35 6.25
N ALA A 81 2.21 -3.60 6.35
CA ALA A 81 2.69 -4.45 5.26
C ALA A 81 2.19 -5.89 5.47
N LEU A 82 0.90 -6.06 5.78
CA LEU A 82 0.32 -7.38 6.06
C LEU A 82 0.00 -8.14 4.78
N PHE A 83 -0.70 -7.48 3.84
CA PHE A 83 -1.15 -8.07 2.59
C PHE A 83 -1.02 -7.05 1.45
N GLY A 84 -0.58 -7.50 0.28
CA GLY A 84 -0.55 -6.71 -0.96
C GLY A 84 -1.68 -7.10 -1.91
N THR A 85 -1.46 -6.90 -3.21
CA THR A 85 -2.44 -7.17 -4.29
C THR A 85 -2.92 -8.63 -4.36
N GLY A 86 -2.22 -9.58 -3.75
CA GLY A 86 -2.58 -11.00 -3.75
C GLY A 86 -3.73 -11.39 -2.81
N LEU A 87 -4.31 -10.45 -2.06
CA LEU A 87 -5.43 -10.75 -1.18
C LEU A 87 -6.68 -11.07 -1.99
N SER A 88 -7.28 -12.24 -1.74
CA SER A 88 -8.45 -12.73 -2.50
C SER A 88 -9.65 -13.12 -1.63
N LYS A 89 -9.53 -12.98 -0.31
CA LYS A 89 -10.59 -13.29 0.66
C LYS A 89 -10.62 -12.22 1.75
N PRO A 90 -11.78 -11.94 2.36
CA PRO A 90 -11.85 -11.06 3.51
C PRO A 90 -10.88 -11.47 4.63
N LEU A 91 -10.43 -10.49 5.40
CA LEU A 91 -9.62 -10.75 6.58
C LEU A 91 -10.46 -11.43 7.65
N GLU A 92 -9.90 -12.47 8.27
CA GLU A 92 -10.53 -13.21 9.34
C GLU A 92 -9.53 -13.42 10.51
N GLY A 93 -10.08 -13.75 11.66
CA GLY A 93 -9.29 -14.11 12.85
C GLY A 93 -8.28 -13.03 13.26
N MET A 94 -7.03 -13.42 13.47
CA MET A 94 -6.01 -12.54 14.02
C MET A 94 -5.68 -11.36 13.10
N ALA A 95 -5.70 -11.56 11.77
CA ALA A 95 -5.47 -10.50 10.80
C ALA A 95 -6.56 -9.42 10.88
N GLN A 96 -7.82 -9.85 10.97
CA GLN A 96 -8.95 -8.94 11.15
C GLN A 96 -8.85 -8.14 12.46
N MET A 97 -8.56 -8.84 13.57
CA MET A 97 -8.41 -8.21 14.88
C MET A 97 -7.28 -7.18 14.90
N LEU A 98 -6.14 -7.50 14.28
CA LEU A 98 -4.99 -6.59 14.21
C LEU A 98 -5.31 -5.34 13.39
N VAL A 99 -6.00 -5.49 12.25
CA VAL A 99 -6.44 -4.35 11.41
C VAL A 99 -7.44 -3.47 12.16
N GLN A 100 -8.40 -4.05 12.87
CA GLN A 100 -9.34 -3.30 13.71
C GLN A 100 -8.58 -2.53 14.81
N TYR A 101 -7.65 -3.19 15.48
CA TYR A 101 -6.82 -2.57 16.52
C TYR A 101 -6.00 -1.38 15.99
N MET A 102 -5.37 -1.51 14.81
CA MET A 102 -4.66 -0.39 14.17
C MET A 102 -5.61 0.74 13.78
N ASN A 103 -6.82 0.42 13.29
CA ASN A 103 -7.83 1.41 12.92
C ASN A 103 -8.40 2.20 14.12
N GLU A 104 -8.36 1.64 15.32
CA GLU A 104 -8.77 2.29 16.57
C GLU A 104 -7.69 3.22 17.14
N SER A 105 -6.45 3.11 16.65
CA SER A 105 -5.36 3.98 17.06
C SER A 105 -5.48 5.36 16.38
N GLU A 106 -4.95 6.40 17.04
CA GLU A 106 -4.82 7.75 16.45
C GLU A 106 -3.52 7.95 15.67
N ALA A 107 -2.73 6.89 15.49
CA ALA A 107 -1.44 6.92 14.82
C ALA A 107 -1.57 7.20 13.32
N THR A 108 -0.52 7.75 12.75
CA THR A 108 -0.41 7.86 11.28
C THR A 108 -0.17 6.47 10.70
N VAL A 109 -1.07 5.98 9.84
CA VAL A 109 -0.93 4.67 9.17
C VAL A 109 -0.43 4.84 7.75
N VAL A 110 0.67 4.16 7.43
CA VAL A 110 1.24 4.10 6.08
C VAL A 110 1.16 2.65 5.60
N SER A 111 0.31 2.38 4.61
CA SER A 111 0.20 1.06 3.98
C SER A 111 1.18 0.90 2.84
N ILE A 112 1.83 -0.26 2.79
CA ILE A 112 2.74 -0.65 1.71
C ILE A 112 1.97 -1.44 0.66
N ASP A 113 2.05 -1.03 -0.58
CA ASP A 113 1.39 -1.52 -1.78
C ASP A 113 -0.14 -1.38 -1.77
N MET A 114 -0.82 -2.02 -0.84
CA MET A 114 -2.28 -1.99 -0.68
C MET A 114 -2.66 -1.93 0.80
N PRO A 115 -3.66 -1.13 1.20
CA PRO A 115 -4.24 -1.25 2.53
C PRO A 115 -4.75 -2.67 2.79
N ALA A 116 -4.32 -3.31 3.88
CA ALA A 116 -4.73 -4.67 4.22
C ALA A 116 -6.26 -4.79 4.30
N GLY A 117 -6.82 -5.80 3.65
CA GLY A 117 -8.26 -6.02 3.52
C GLY A 117 -8.88 -5.45 2.25
N LEU A 118 -8.19 -4.56 1.53
CA LEU A 118 -8.65 -4.00 0.27
C LEU A 118 -8.30 -4.96 -0.89
N PHE A 119 -9.28 -5.35 -1.69
CA PHE A 119 -9.06 -6.12 -2.92
C PHE A 119 -8.65 -5.20 -4.06
N ALA A 120 -7.68 -5.64 -4.88
CA ALA A 120 -7.13 -4.81 -5.96
C ALA A 120 -8.14 -4.52 -7.09
N ASP A 121 -8.96 -5.53 -7.45
CA ASP A 121 -9.76 -5.52 -8.68
C ASP A 121 -11.26 -5.81 -8.43
N THR A 122 -11.67 -6.02 -7.18
CA THR A 122 -13.06 -6.31 -6.81
C THR A 122 -13.51 -5.48 -5.62
N SER A 123 -14.81 -5.39 -5.38
CA SER A 123 -15.36 -4.66 -4.23
C SER A 123 -14.93 -5.28 -2.91
N SER A 124 -14.53 -4.43 -1.97
CA SER A 124 -14.23 -4.79 -0.58
C SER A 124 -15.36 -4.37 0.37
N LYS A 125 -16.56 -4.14 -0.17
CA LYS A 125 -17.73 -3.76 0.62
C LYS A 125 -17.95 -4.76 1.76
N ASP A 126 -18.26 -4.25 2.94
CA ASP A 126 -18.49 -5.00 4.16
C ASP A 126 -17.28 -5.81 4.68
N CYS A 127 -16.07 -5.57 4.12
CA CYS A 127 -14.83 -6.15 4.61
C CYS A 127 -14.18 -5.28 5.68
N THR A 128 -13.40 -5.90 6.56
CA THR A 128 -12.47 -5.15 7.43
C THR A 128 -11.26 -4.74 6.61
N VAL A 129 -11.05 -3.43 6.48
CA VAL A 129 -9.96 -2.83 5.72
C VAL A 129 -9.21 -1.84 6.60
N ILE A 130 -7.89 -1.77 6.47
CA ILE A 130 -7.09 -0.75 7.14
C ILE A 130 -7.45 0.65 6.63
N LYS A 131 -7.54 1.63 7.54
CA LYS A 131 -7.74 3.05 7.20
C LYS A 131 -6.39 3.74 7.12
N ALA A 132 -5.75 3.66 5.96
CA ALA A 132 -4.45 4.27 5.77
C ALA A 132 -4.54 5.80 5.69
N THR A 133 -3.58 6.49 6.31
CA THR A 133 -3.34 7.93 6.10
C THR A 133 -2.61 8.13 4.77
N HIS A 134 -1.69 7.21 4.44
CA HIS A 134 -0.93 7.19 3.20
C HIS A 134 -0.84 5.76 2.66
N THR A 135 -0.92 5.61 1.34
CA THR A 135 -0.65 4.35 0.64
C THR A 135 0.52 4.55 -0.32
N LEU A 136 1.59 3.76 -0.11
CA LEU A 136 2.77 3.73 -0.98
C LEU A 136 2.66 2.51 -1.88
N SER A 137 2.10 2.68 -3.07
CA SER A 137 1.84 1.59 -4.00
C SER A 137 2.90 1.50 -5.09
N PHE A 138 3.10 0.30 -5.64
CA PHE A 138 4.16 0.02 -6.58
C PHE A 138 3.68 0.08 -8.03
N GLU A 139 4.50 0.71 -8.89
CA GLU A 139 4.48 0.77 -10.35
C GLU A 139 3.23 1.41 -10.97
N CYS A 140 2.04 0.92 -10.66
CA CYS A 140 0.80 1.43 -11.26
C CYS A 140 -0.32 1.58 -10.23
N PRO A 141 -1.27 2.50 -10.47
CA PRO A 141 -2.49 2.59 -9.67
C PRO A 141 -3.29 1.29 -9.80
N LYS A 142 -3.85 0.80 -8.69
CA LYS A 142 -4.75 -0.35 -8.69
C LYS A 142 -6.19 0.14 -8.96
N LEU A 143 -7.02 -0.71 -9.55
CA LEU A 143 -8.41 -0.34 -9.85
C LEU A 143 -9.17 0.09 -8.58
N ALA A 144 -8.91 -0.57 -7.47
CA ALA A 144 -9.49 -0.23 -6.17
C ALA A 144 -9.28 1.24 -5.75
N PHE A 145 -8.18 1.87 -6.16
CA PHE A 145 -7.88 3.26 -5.82
C PHE A 145 -8.74 4.27 -6.59
N MET A 146 -9.39 3.84 -7.66
CA MET A 146 -10.29 4.66 -8.48
C MET A 146 -11.76 4.54 -8.03
N MET A 147 -12.06 3.62 -7.10
CA MET A 147 -13.41 3.41 -6.60
C MET A 147 -13.71 4.35 -5.43
N THR A 148 -14.72 5.19 -5.59
CA THR A 148 -15.12 6.20 -4.58
C THR A 148 -15.42 5.58 -3.22
N GLU A 149 -15.96 4.36 -3.19
CA GLU A 149 -16.26 3.61 -1.97
C GLU A 149 -15.03 3.31 -1.11
N ASN A 150 -13.83 3.30 -1.71
CA ASN A 150 -12.57 2.98 -1.03
C ASN A 150 -11.82 4.22 -0.52
N GLY A 151 -12.37 5.41 -0.73
CA GLY A 151 -11.68 6.68 -0.39
C GLY A 151 -11.27 6.80 1.07
N GLU A 152 -12.04 6.20 1.99
CA GLU A 152 -11.71 6.22 3.42
C GLU A 152 -10.56 5.29 3.83
N TYR A 153 -10.18 4.33 2.96
CA TYR A 153 -9.17 3.31 3.27
C TYR A 153 -7.79 3.65 2.70
N ILE A 154 -7.74 4.39 1.59
CA ILE A 154 -6.51 4.57 0.81
C ILE A 154 -5.68 5.80 1.21
N GLY A 155 -6.31 6.81 1.82
CA GLY A 155 -5.64 8.05 2.19
C GLY A 155 -4.97 8.74 0.99
N ASN A 156 -3.78 9.31 1.24
CA ASN A 156 -2.96 9.92 0.19
C ASN A 156 -2.13 8.86 -0.52
N ILE A 157 -2.35 8.68 -1.82
CA ILE A 157 -1.66 7.66 -2.62
C ILE A 157 -0.38 8.24 -3.23
N SER A 158 0.69 7.47 -3.15
CA SER A 158 1.93 7.69 -3.91
C SER A 158 2.27 6.44 -4.69
N ILE A 159 2.37 6.56 -6.02
CA ILE A 159 2.82 5.46 -6.87
C ILE A 159 4.33 5.55 -7.02
N LEU A 160 5.01 4.48 -6.65
CA LEU A 160 6.46 4.36 -6.66
C LEU A 160 6.90 3.51 -7.85
N ASP A 161 7.75 4.09 -8.71
CA ASP A 161 8.42 3.35 -9.78
C ASP A 161 9.42 2.37 -9.14
N ILE A 162 9.23 1.08 -9.40
CA ILE A 162 10.10 0.00 -8.94
C ILE A 162 11.02 -0.53 -10.04
N GLY A 163 11.06 0.14 -11.19
CA GLY A 163 11.96 -0.15 -12.29
C GLY A 163 11.55 -1.37 -13.12
N LEU A 164 10.26 -1.60 -13.31
CA LEU A 164 9.80 -2.64 -14.22
C LEU A 164 10.21 -2.33 -15.66
N HIS A 165 10.29 -3.38 -16.48
CA HIS A 165 10.70 -3.24 -17.86
C HIS A 165 9.62 -2.52 -18.68
N LYS A 166 9.87 -1.28 -19.10
CA LYS A 166 8.89 -0.39 -19.77
C LYS A 166 8.18 -1.06 -20.95
N LYS A 167 8.94 -1.73 -21.84
CA LYS A 167 8.36 -2.43 -22.98
C LYS A 167 7.37 -3.52 -22.57
N TYR A 168 7.64 -4.22 -21.46
CA TYR A 168 6.72 -5.22 -20.93
C TYR A 168 5.40 -4.55 -20.44
N CYS A 169 5.50 -3.43 -19.75
CA CYS A 169 4.34 -2.69 -19.30
C CYS A 169 3.51 -2.16 -20.49
N GLU A 170 4.17 -1.63 -21.53
CA GLU A 170 3.52 -1.09 -22.74
C GLU A 170 2.84 -2.19 -23.58
N GLU A 171 3.43 -3.40 -23.66
CA GLU A 171 2.93 -4.54 -24.44
C GLU A 171 1.94 -5.42 -23.63
N SER A 172 1.76 -5.16 -22.33
CA SER A 172 0.85 -5.92 -21.49
C SER A 172 -0.60 -5.69 -21.90
N ILE A 173 -1.33 -6.78 -22.10
CA ILE A 173 -2.76 -6.71 -22.44
C ILE A 173 -3.54 -6.32 -21.16
N THR A 174 -4.31 -5.25 -21.26
CA THR A 174 -5.18 -4.78 -20.17
C THR A 174 -6.50 -4.27 -20.73
N ASP A 175 -7.58 -4.48 -19.98
CA ASP A 175 -8.90 -3.95 -20.31
C ASP A 175 -9.20 -2.63 -19.57
N THR A 176 -8.28 -2.18 -18.71
CA THR A 176 -8.45 -0.98 -17.89
C THR A 176 -7.34 0.03 -18.19
N TYR A 177 -7.73 1.25 -18.51
CA TYR A 177 -6.83 2.34 -18.84
C TYR A 177 -7.12 3.55 -17.97
N SER A 178 -6.08 4.19 -17.44
CA SER A 178 -6.21 5.49 -16.79
C SER A 178 -6.06 6.62 -17.82
N ILE A 179 -6.88 7.66 -17.69
CA ILE A 179 -6.73 8.88 -18.48
C ILE A 179 -6.00 9.89 -17.61
N ASP A 180 -4.79 10.24 -18.02
CA ASP A 180 -3.94 11.20 -17.34
C ASP A 180 -3.67 12.43 -18.21
N HIS A 181 -2.88 13.38 -17.70
CA HIS A 181 -2.52 14.60 -18.42
C HIS A 181 -1.77 14.29 -19.72
N GLU A 182 -0.87 13.32 -19.71
CA GLU A 182 -0.04 12.98 -20.88
C GLU A 182 -0.86 12.36 -22.00
N SER A 183 -1.83 11.52 -21.67
CA SER A 183 -2.74 10.90 -22.64
C SER A 183 -3.70 11.92 -23.28
N VAL A 184 -4.06 12.99 -22.58
CA VAL A 184 -4.98 14.03 -23.08
C VAL A 184 -4.24 15.17 -23.79
N GLN A 185 -3.01 15.46 -23.40
CA GLN A 185 -2.22 16.56 -23.95
C GLN A 185 -2.13 16.60 -25.50
N PRO A 186 -1.96 15.46 -26.22
CA PRO A 186 -1.91 15.45 -27.69
C PRO A 186 -3.21 15.94 -28.35
N PHE A 187 -4.34 15.85 -27.67
CA PHE A 187 -5.64 16.30 -28.17
C PHE A 187 -5.90 17.78 -27.88
N PHE A 188 -5.08 18.41 -27.02
CA PHE A 188 -5.24 19.80 -26.67
C PHE A 188 -4.76 20.72 -27.81
N LYS A 189 -5.66 21.51 -28.33
CA LYS A 189 -5.35 22.52 -29.34
C LYS A 189 -5.39 23.92 -28.72
N PRO A 190 -4.24 24.64 -28.64
CA PRO A 190 -4.22 26.00 -28.13
C PRO A 190 -5.17 26.92 -28.92
N ARG A 191 -5.94 27.72 -28.19
CA ARG A 191 -6.85 28.67 -28.83
C ARG A 191 -6.06 29.85 -29.39
N LYS A 192 -6.35 30.23 -30.63
CA LYS A 192 -5.86 31.50 -31.23
C LYS A 192 -6.70 32.66 -30.71
N ALA A 193 -6.14 33.87 -30.69
CA ALA A 193 -6.82 35.07 -30.19
C ALA A 193 -8.19 35.33 -30.83
N PHE A 194 -8.34 35.03 -32.12
CA PHE A 194 -9.58 35.23 -32.88
C PHE A 194 -10.28 33.91 -33.25
N SER A 195 -10.24 32.93 -32.37
CA SER A 195 -10.95 31.67 -32.58
C SER A 195 -12.31 31.67 -31.90
N HIS A 196 -13.26 30.91 -32.45
CA HIS A 196 -14.59 30.72 -31.90
C HIS A 196 -14.94 29.22 -31.78
N LYS A 197 -16.06 28.92 -31.16
CA LYS A 197 -16.45 27.53 -30.80
C LYS A 197 -16.42 26.54 -31.98
N TYR A 198 -16.78 26.98 -33.19
CA TYR A 198 -16.80 26.11 -34.37
C TYR A 198 -15.40 25.74 -34.91
N ASN A 199 -14.32 26.41 -34.45
CA ASN A 199 -12.96 26.07 -34.88
C ASN A 199 -12.42 24.80 -34.16
N PHE A 200 -13.12 24.29 -33.15
CA PHE A 200 -12.67 23.20 -32.30
C PHE A 200 -13.53 21.94 -32.40
N GLY A 201 -14.45 21.90 -33.35
CA GLY A 201 -15.32 20.75 -33.57
C GLY A 201 -16.67 20.86 -32.88
N HIS A 202 -17.48 19.82 -33.02
CA HIS A 202 -18.78 19.68 -32.41
C HIS A 202 -18.82 18.40 -31.64
N ALA A 203 -19.35 18.43 -30.41
CA ALA A 203 -19.68 17.24 -29.64
C ALA A 203 -21.21 17.02 -29.73
N LEU A 204 -21.60 15.80 -30.04
CA LEU A 204 -22.97 15.32 -29.90
C LEU A 204 -23.01 14.44 -28.65
N LEU A 205 -23.85 14.82 -27.69
CA LEU A 205 -24.09 14.05 -26.46
C LEU A 205 -25.41 13.30 -26.58
#